data_cfb66e8fcc4a041c6f49c5e172c94fcf
#
_entry.id   cfb66e8fcc4a041c6f49c5e172c94fcf
#
_cell.length_a   1.000
_cell.length_b   1.000
_cell.length_c   1.000
_cell.angle_alpha   90.00
_cell.angle_beta   90.00
_cell.angle_gamma   90.00
#
_symmetry.space_group_name_H-M   'P 1'
#
loop_
_entity.id
_entity.type
_entity.pdbx_description
1 polymer ?
#
loop_
_entity_poly.entity_id
_entity_poly.type
_entity_poly.pdbx_seq_one_letter_code
_entity_poly.pdbx_strand_id
1 'polypeptide(L)'
;IMSKTIKTLQPIEIKELERPQDFSAFQLRLASPEKILSWSCGEVKKPETINYRTLKPERDGLFCAKIFGPVKDYECLCGKYKKMRYKGVVCEKCGVEVTSSKVRRHRMGHIDLVSPVAHIWMVSSLPTRIGTLLGVKLKDLERVLYYEAYIVSVAGDAFYDNEKTKKVE
;
A
#
# COMPACT_ATOMS: atom_id res chain seq x y z
N ILE A 1 -14.37 -2.37 -7.56
CA ILE A 1 -13.09 -1.71 -7.89
C ILE A 1 -12.13 -2.11 -6.81
N MET A 2 -11.27 -3.04 -7.15
CA MET A 2 -10.31 -3.61 -6.22
C MET A 2 -8.98 -2.91 -6.42
N SER A 3 -8.45 -2.31 -5.37
CA SER A 3 -7.17 -1.60 -5.39
C SER A 3 -6.15 -2.38 -4.59
N LYS A 4 -4.95 -2.53 -5.13
CA LYS A 4 -3.79 -2.96 -4.33
C LYS A 4 -3.56 -1.90 -3.26
N THR A 5 -3.54 -2.29 -1.99
CA THR A 5 -3.35 -1.36 -0.89
C THR A 5 -1.94 -0.81 -0.93
N ILE A 6 -1.80 0.47 -1.17
CA ILE A 6 -0.53 1.15 -1.07
C ILE A 6 -0.59 2.14 0.07
N LYS A 7 0.34 1.94 1.00
CA LYS A 7 0.69 3.01 1.90
C LYS A 7 1.34 4.11 1.08
N THR A 8 0.63 5.15 0.70
CA THR A 8 1.31 6.42 0.55
C THR A 8 0.45 7.52 -0.01
N LEU A 9 0.47 8.63 0.63
CA LEU A 9 0.22 9.94 0.07
C LEU A 9 1.35 10.26 -0.91
N GLN A 10 1.02 10.72 -2.13
CA GLN A 10 2.02 11.24 -3.05
C GLN A 10 2.83 12.32 -2.36
N PRO A 11 4.16 12.31 -2.50
CA PRO A 11 4.89 13.53 -2.28
C PRO A 11 4.47 14.51 -3.39
N ILE A 12 3.77 15.54 -3.02
CA ILE A 12 3.61 16.71 -3.86
C ILE A 12 5.02 17.24 -4.08
N GLU A 13 5.48 17.35 -5.31
CA GLU A 13 6.77 17.97 -5.59
C GLU A 13 6.74 19.39 -5.05
N ILE A 14 7.51 19.64 -4.00
CA ILE A 14 7.54 20.90 -3.26
C ILE A 14 7.95 22.10 -4.16
N LYS A 15 8.54 21.83 -5.31
CA LYS A 15 8.91 22.86 -6.29
C LYS A 15 7.73 23.61 -6.90
N GLU A 16 6.54 22.99 -6.96
CA GLU A 16 5.32 23.64 -7.46
C GLU A 16 4.52 24.35 -6.36
N LEU A 17 4.86 24.14 -5.10
CA LEU A 17 4.17 24.73 -3.95
C LEU A 17 4.68 26.13 -3.55
N GLU A 18 5.65 26.69 -4.27
CA GLU A 18 6.13 28.06 -4.01
C GLU A 18 5.08 29.16 -4.30
N ARG A 19 3.95 28.79 -4.92
CA ARG A 19 2.79 29.67 -5.14
C ARG A 19 1.49 29.00 -4.73
N PRO A 20 1.14 29.02 -3.44
CA PRO A 20 -0.05 28.30 -2.95
C PRO A 20 -1.39 28.91 -3.41
N GLN A 21 -1.40 29.89 -4.29
CA GLN A 21 -2.59 30.64 -4.67
C GLN A 21 -3.04 30.47 -6.14
N ASP A 22 -2.33 29.67 -6.94
CA ASP A 22 -2.60 29.59 -8.38
C ASP A 22 -3.62 28.52 -8.78
N PHE A 23 -4.27 27.82 -7.86
CA PHE A 23 -5.32 26.84 -8.19
C PHE A 23 -6.67 27.24 -7.58
N SER A 24 -7.73 27.11 -8.37
CA SER A 24 -9.11 27.36 -7.94
C SER A 24 -9.79 26.14 -7.31
N ALA A 25 -9.28 24.94 -7.58
CA ALA A 25 -9.84 23.70 -7.07
C ALA A 25 -8.80 22.57 -7.09
N PHE A 26 -9.01 21.56 -6.25
CA PHE A 26 -8.26 20.30 -6.31
C PHE A 26 -9.21 19.13 -6.44
N GLN A 27 -8.76 18.06 -7.10
CA GLN A 27 -9.56 16.86 -7.33
C GLN A 27 -8.87 15.65 -6.70
N LEU A 28 -9.58 14.96 -5.80
CA LEU A 28 -9.16 13.68 -5.24
C LEU A 28 -9.65 12.53 -6.13
N ARG A 29 -8.75 11.63 -6.49
CA ARG A 29 -9.05 10.43 -7.28
C ARG A 29 -8.39 9.21 -6.66
N LEU A 30 -9.00 8.04 -6.88
CA LEU A 30 -8.35 6.76 -6.61
C LEU A 30 -7.27 6.53 -7.66
N ALA A 31 -6.06 6.18 -7.22
CA ALA A 31 -5.00 5.78 -8.14
C ALA A 31 -5.22 4.36 -8.65
N SER A 32 -5.01 4.14 -9.95
CA SER A 32 -5.01 2.79 -10.50
C SER A 32 -3.77 2.00 -10.06
N PRO A 33 -3.79 0.65 -10.10
CA PRO A 33 -2.61 -0.16 -9.80
C PRO A 33 -1.40 0.21 -10.65
N GLU A 34 -1.60 0.47 -11.95
CA GLU A 34 -0.54 0.88 -12.88
C GLU A 34 0.08 2.21 -12.47
N LYS A 35 -0.76 3.17 -12.05
CA LYS A 35 -0.29 4.48 -11.58
C LYS A 35 0.56 4.32 -10.32
N ILE A 36 0.15 3.46 -9.43
CA ILE A 36 0.87 3.14 -8.20
C ILE A 36 2.22 2.48 -8.50
N LEU A 37 2.25 1.51 -9.42
CA LEU A 37 3.49 0.88 -9.87
C LEU A 37 4.44 1.89 -10.52
N SER A 38 3.91 2.87 -11.26
CA SER A 38 4.74 3.92 -11.87
C SER A 38 5.47 4.81 -10.85
N TRP A 39 4.93 4.94 -9.64
CA TRP A 39 5.55 5.71 -8.56
C TRP A 39 6.50 4.89 -7.69
N SER A 40 6.38 3.56 -7.75
CA SER A 40 7.09 2.66 -6.85
C SER A 40 8.55 2.48 -7.25
N CYS A 41 9.43 2.56 -6.26
CA CYS A 41 10.86 2.23 -6.41
C CYS A 41 11.16 0.74 -6.16
N GLY A 42 10.16 -0.06 -5.80
CA GLY A 42 10.30 -1.50 -5.59
C GLY A 42 9.20 -2.09 -4.71
N GLU A 43 9.13 -3.42 -4.74
CA GLU A 43 8.17 -4.21 -3.98
C GLU A 43 8.67 -4.51 -2.57
N VAL A 44 7.82 -4.29 -1.58
CA VAL A 44 8.05 -4.71 -0.19
C VAL A 44 7.47 -6.12 -0.01
N LYS A 45 8.35 -7.10 0.22
CA LYS A 45 7.98 -8.53 0.30
C LYS A 45 7.84 -9.05 1.72
N LYS A 46 8.44 -8.36 2.69
CA LYS A 46 8.53 -8.80 4.07
C LYS A 46 7.95 -7.76 5.03
N PRO A 47 7.31 -8.20 6.12
CA PRO A 47 6.75 -7.30 7.13
C PRO A 47 7.82 -6.72 8.07
N GLU A 48 9.05 -7.24 8.04
CA GLU A 48 10.12 -6.79 8.91
C GLU A 48 10.49 -5.33 8.64
N THR A 49 10.83 -4.62 9.70
CA THR A 49 11.24 -3.22 9.64
C THR A 49 12.75 -3.07 9.75
N ILE A 50 13.28 -3.35 10.93
CA ILE A 50 14.71 -3.27 11.25
C ILE A 50 15.16 -4.56 11.94
N ASN A 51 16.44 -4.87 11.78
CA ASN A 51 17.06 -5.90 12.58
C ASN A 51 17.34 -5.35 13.98
N TYR A 52 16.73 -5.96 15.01
CA TYR A 52 16.85 -5.48 16.41
C TYR A 52 18.28 -5.54 16.95
N ARG A 53 19.14 -6.41 16.43
CA ARG A 53 20.54 -6.57 16.86
C ARG A 53 21.46 -5.53 16.23
N THR A 54 21.28 -5.26 14.93
CA THR A 54 22.16 -4.37 14.16
C THR A 54 21.57 -2.97 13.97
N LEU A 55 20.29 -2.78 14.28
CA LEU A 55 19.49 -1.56 14.07
C LEU A 55 19.51 -1.08 12.60
N LYS A 56 19.81 -1.97 11.66
CA LYS A 56 19.80 -1.69 10.22
C LYS A 56 18.47 -2.14 9.62
N PRO A 57 17.96 -1.43 8.59
CA PRO A 57 16.77 -1.85 7.85
C PRO A 57 16.94 -3.25 7.25
N GLU A 58 15.94 -4.09 7.42
CA GLU A 58 15.90 -5.39 6.78
C GLU A 58 15.70 -5.26 5.26
N ARG A 59 16.31 -6.18 4.53
CA ARG A 59 16.20 -6.20 3.08
C ARG A 59 14.80 -6.64 2.67
N ASP A 60 14.22 -5.95 1.69
CA ASP A 60 12.88 -6.17 1.16
C ASP A 60 11.75 -5.97 2.20
N GLY A 61 12.09 -5.38 3.35
CA GLY A 61 11.16 -5.02 4.41
C GLY A 61 10.58 -3.61 4.26
N LEU A 62 9.77 -3.22 5.23
CA LEU A 62 9.06 -1.93 5.22
C LEU A 62 9.98 -0.70 5.28
N PHE A 63 11.24 -0.85 5.71
CA PHE A 63 12.25 0.21 5.75
C PHE A 63 13.46 -0.05 4.86
N CYS A 64 13.33 -0.97 3.90
CA CYS A 64 14.43 -1.39 3.03
C CYS A 64 15.18 -0.21 2.41
N ALA A 65 16.50 -0.19 2.61
CA ALA A 65 17.34 0.89 2.07
C ALA A 65 17.50 0.82 0.55
N LYS A 66 17.35 -0.36 -0.06
CA LYS A 66 17.35 -0.52 -1.52
C LYS A 66 16.16 0.14 -2.17
N ILE A 67 14.97 0.03 -1.55
CA ILE A 67 13.72 0.58 -2.08
C ILE A 67 13.61 2.08 -1.76
N PHE A 68 13.80 2.43 -0.50
CA PHE A 68 13.52 3.79 0.00
C PHE A 68 14.73 4.71 0.04
N GLY A 69 15.93 4.17 -0.08
CA GLY A 69 17.15 4.94 -0.04
C GLY A 69 17.98 4.74 1.23
N PRO A 70 19.18 5.36 1.29
CA PRO A 70 20.12 5.18 2.38
C PRO A 70 19.61 5.78 3.69
N VAL A 71 20.03 5.21 4.83
CA VAL A 71 19.69 5.70 6.18
C VAL A 71 20.57 6.91 6.54
N LYS A 72 21.82 6.90 6.11
CA LYS A 72 22.78 7.99 6.32
C LYS A 72 23.08 8.69 5.00
N ASP A 73 23.31 9.99 5.05
CA ASP A 73 23.65 10.77 3.86
C ASP A 73 24.92 10.25 3.19
N TYR A 74 24.82 9.98 1.89
CA TYR A 74 25.94 9.56 1.04
C TYR A 74 26.71 8.33 1.54
N GLU A 75 26.01 7.42 2.22
CA GLU A 75 26.56 6.16 2.69
C GLU A 75 25.65 4.99 2.31
N CYS A 76 26.19 3.95 1.68
CA CYS A 76 25.43 2.72 1.43
C CYS A 76 25.28 1.89 2.72
N LEU A 77 24.30 0.99 2.77
CA LEU A 77 23.96 0.22 3.97
C LEU A 77 25.12 -0.67 4.47
N CYS A 78 25.92 -1.23 3.57
CA CYS A 78 27.08 -2.06 3.93
C CYS A 78 28.34 -1.26 4.27
N GLY A 79 28.36 0.05 4.02
CA GLY A 79 29.49 0.92 4.29
C GLY A 79 30.63 0.87 3.26
N LYS A 80 30.47 0.15 2.13
CA LYS A 80 31.49 0.08 1.06
C LYS A 80 31.73 1.45 0.44
N TYR A 81 30.65 2.16 0.12
CA TYR A 81 30.71 3.51 -0.42
C TYR A 81 30.28 4.52 0.65
N LYS A 82 31.16 5.45 0.93
CA LYS A 82 30.95 6.57 1.85
C LYS A 82 31.44 7.84 1.19
N LYS A 83 30.85 8.96 1.50
CA LYS A 83 31.17 10.30 1.03
C LYS A 83 30.49 10.66 -0.29
N MET A 84 30.34 11.95 -0.45
CA MET A 84 29.63 12.61 -1.56
C MET A 84 30.21 12.31 -2.95
N ARG A 85 31.50 11.97 -3.03
CA ARG A 85 32.15 11.62 -4.33
C ARG A 85 31.52 10.43 -5.04
N TYR A 86 30.80 9.57 -4.29
CA TYR A 86 30.11 8.40 -4.84
C TYR A 86 28.62 8.63 -5.05
N LYS A 87 28.18 9.89 -5.03
CA LYS A 87 26.76 10.24 -5.27
C LYS A 87 26.25 9.60 -6.57
N GLY A 88 25.08 8.96 -6.50
CA GLY A 88 24.44 8.30 -7.63
C GLY A 88 24.94 6.87 -7.92
N VAL A 89 25.98 6.40 -7.25
CA VAL A 89 26.47 5.03 -7.41
C VAL A 89 25.55 4.06 -6.67
N VAL A 90 25.13 3.01 -7.36
CA VAL A 90 24.40 1.89 -6.74
C VAL A 90 25.42 0.85 -6.26
N CYS A 91 25.40 0.54 -4.98
CA CYS A 91 26.34 -0.41 -4.38
C CYS A 91 26.04 -1.84 -4.88
N GLU A 92 27.05 -2.51 -5.46
CA GLU A 92 26.89 -3.89 -5.99
C GLU A 92 26.61 -4.89 -4.85
N LYS A 93 27.10 -4.62 -3.63
CA LYS A 93 26.93 -5.52 -2.48
C LYS A 93 25.55 -5.43 -1.83
N CYS A 94 25.05 -4.23 -1.57
CA CYS A 94 23.79 -4.03 -0.84
C CYS A 94 22.67 -3.47 -1.71
N GLY A 95 22.93 -3.06 -2.96
CA GLY A 95 21.95 -2.52 -3.89
C GLY A 95 21.43 -1.13 -3.53
N VAL A 96 22.03 -0.46 -2.54
CA VAL A 96 21.61 0.86 -2.09
C VAL A 96 22.29 1.94 -2.91
N GLU A 97 21.53 2.89 -3.41
CA GLU A 97 22.05 4.07 -4.10
C GLU A 97 22.63 5.04 -3.08
N VAL A 98 23.80 5.56 -3.38
CA VAL A 98 24.49 6.56 -2.54
C VAL A 98 23.95 7.94 -2.82
N THR A 99 23.01 8.39 -1.99
CA THR A 99 22.36 9.70 -2.11
C THR A 99 22.03 10.27 -0.73
N SER A 100 21.37 11.42 -0.68
CA SER A 100 20.92 12.00 0.58
C SER A 100 19.82 11.13 1.21
N SER A 101 19.84 10.97 2.53
CA SER A 101 18.81 10.25 3.29
C SER A 101 17.41 10.89 3.18
N LYS A 102 17.33 12.16 2.78
CA LYS A 102 16.07 12.87 2.56
C LYS A 102 15.19 12.22 1.51
N VAL A 103 15.76 11.47 0.54
CA VAL A 103 15.00 10.73 -0.47
C VAL A 103 14.05 9.69 0.13
N ARG A 104 14.32 9.22 1.34
CA ARG A 104 13.43 8.31 2.07
C ARG A 104 12.04 8.89 2.38
N ARG A 105 11.92 10.21 2.37
CA ARG A 105 10.64 10.92 2.57
C ARG A 105 9.80 10.98 1.31
N HIS A 106 10.41 10.79 0.15
CA HIS A 106 9.76 10.93 -1.16
C HIS A 106 9.59 9.60 -1.90
N ARG A 107 10.55 8.67 -1.73
CA ARG A 107 10.50 7.38 -2.42
C ARG A 107 9.38 6.51 -1.90
N MET A 108 8.66 5.93 -2.83
CA MET A 108 7.51 5.07 -2.58
C MET A 108 7.85 3.63 -2.94
N GLY A 109 7.26 2.70 -2.23
CA GLY A 109 7.24 1.28 -2.55
C GLY A 109 5.81 0.79 -2.68
N HIS A 110 5.63 -0.43 -3.17
CA HIS A 110 4.33 -1.08 -3.24
C HIS A 110 4.37 -2.44 -2.57
N ILE A 111 3.20 -2.92 -2.20
CA ILE A 111 2.98 -4.27 -1.70
C ILE A 111 1.99 -4.93 -2.64
N ASP A 112 2.39 -6.04 -3.26
CA ASP A 112 1.48 -6.87 -4.03
C ASP A 112 0.64 -7.72 -3.08
N LEU A 113 -0.68 -7.54 -3.17
CA LEU A 113 -1.62 -8.32 -2.38
C LEU A 113 -1.87 -9.66 -3.06
N VAL A 114 -1.98 -10.74 -2.26
CA VAL A 114 -2.30 -12.09 -2.74
C VAL A 114 -3.68 -12.13 -3.37
N SER A 115 -4.64 -11.41 -2.78
CA SER A 115 -6.00 -11.27 -3.30
C SER A 115 -6.42 -9.80 -3.32
N PRO A 116 -7.35 -9.43 -4.21
CA PRO A 116 -7.90 -8.08 -4.22
C PRO A 116 -8.60 -7.75 -2.90
N VAL A 117 -8.45 -6.51 -2.45
CA VAL A 117 -9.09 -5.99 -1.23
C VAL A 117 -9.99 -4.81 -1.58
N ALA A 118 -11.16 -4.75 -0.97
CA ALA A 118 -12.09 -3.66 -1.16
C ALA A 118 -11.53 -2.34 -0.60
N HIS A 119 -11.65 -1.26 -1.38
CA HIS A 119 -11.19 0.06 -0.93
C HIS A 119 -12.13 0.60 0.13
N ILE A 120 -11.57 1.19 1.18
CA ILE A 120 -12.31 1.71 2.33
C ILE A 120 -13.40 2.73 1.94
N TRP A 121 -13.18 3.56 0.92
CA TRP A 121 -14.19 4.51 0.45
C TRP A 121 -15.44 3.85 -0.09
N MET A 122 -15.36 2.60 -0.55
CA MET A 122 -16.50 1.84 -1.06
C MET A 122 -17.20 1.03 0.02
N VAL A 123 -16.53 0.79 1.14
CA VAL A 123 -17.04 -0.01 2.27
C VAL A 123 -17.59 0.89 3.38
N SER A 124 -16.76 1.80 3.91
CA SER A 124 -17.06 2.55 5.15
C SER A 124 -17.86 3.83 4.92
N SER A 125 -18.11 4.25 3.67
CA SER A 125 -19.02 5.38 3.41
C SER A 125 -20.47 4.99 3.70
N LEU A 126 -21.23 5.85 4.35
CA LEU A 126 -22.65 5.63 4.59
C LEU A 126 -23.50 6.48 3.61
N PRO A 127 -24.37 5.87 2.79
CA PRO A 127 -24.58 4.42 2.61
C PRO A 127 -23.37 3.74 1.91
N THR A 128 -23.05 2.51 2.33
CA THR A 128 -21.98 1.75 1.70
C THR A 128 -22.29 1.42 0.25
N ARG A 129 -21.41 1.76 -0.66
CA ARG A 129 -21.63 1.54 -2.10
C ARG A 129 -21.68 0.05 -2.45
N ILE A 130 -20.75 -0.73 -1.90
CA ILE A 130 -20.73 -2.19 -2.10
C ILE A 130 -21.94 -2.85 -1.46
N GLY A 131 -22.28 -2.49 -0.23
CA GLY A 131 -23.45 -3.02 0.47
C GLY A 131 -24.76 -2.73 -0.26
N THR A 132 -24.91 -1.51 -0.79
CA THR A 132 -26.10 -1.12 -1.58
C THR A 132 -26.21 -1.94 -2.87
N LEU A 133 -25.11 -2.16 -3.59
CA LEU A 133 -25.10 -2.95 -4.82
C LEU A 133 -25.42 -4.43 -4.58
N LEU A 134 -24.95 -4.98 -3.45
CA LEU A 134 -25.13 -6.38 -3.09
C LEU A 134 -26.42 -6.61 -2.27
N GLY A 135 -27.09 -5.56 -1.81
CA GLY A 135 -28.23 -5.67 -0.91
C GLY A 135 -27.87 -6.18 0.50
N VAL A 136 -26.60 -6.04 0.91
CA VAL A 136 -26.06 -6.57 2.17
C VAL A 136 -25.85 -5.44 3.17
N LYS A 137 -26.19 -5.67 4.45
CA LYS A 137 -25.95 -4.72 5.53
C LYS A 137 -24.44 -4.55 5.77
N LEU A 138 -24.03 -3.34 6.18
CA LEU A 138 -22.62 -3.03 6.43
C LEU A 138 -21.96 -4.02 7.40
N LYS A 139 -22.63 -4.36 8.49
CA LYS A 139 -22.11 -5.31 9.49
C LYS A 139 -21.80 -6.69 8.91
N ASP A 140 -22.68 -7.20 8.04
CA ASP A 140 -22.48 -8.51 7.41
C ASP A 140 -21.41 -8.44 6.34
N LEU A 141 -21.33 -7.32 5.60
CA LEU A 141 -20.28 -7.06 4.64
C LEU A 141 -18.91 -7.00 5.31
N GLU A 142 -18.78 -6.33 6.45
CA GLU A 142 -17.54 -6.27 7.22
C GLU A 142 -17.08 -7.66 7.68
N ARG A 143 -18.00 -8.49 8.20
CA ARG A 143 -17.68 -9.87 8.60
C ARG A 143 -17.12 -10.69 7.44
N VAL A 144 -17.67 -10.53 6.25
CA VAL A 144 -17.14 -11.22 5.05
C VAL A 144 -15.76 -10.67 4.65
N LEU A 145 -15.59 -9.34 4.66
CA LEU A 145 -14.32 -8.70 4.26
C LEU A 145 -13.17 -8.99 5.23
N TYR A 146 -13.49 -9.20 6.52
CA TYR A 146 -12.51 -9.60 7.55
C TYR A 146 -12.35 -11.11 7.72
N TYR A 147 -12.92 -11.90 6.79
CA TYR A 147 -12.81 -13.38 6.78
C TYR A 147 -13.47 -14.06 8.00
N GLU A 148 -14.45 -13.44 8.63
CA GLU A 148 -15.22 -14.00 9.73
C GLU A 148 -16.43 -14.83 9.24
N ALA A 149 -16.89 -14.57 8.02
CA ALA A 149 -18.05 -15.23 7.43
C ALA A 149 -17.88 -15.43 5.93
N TYR A 150 -18.67 -16.33 5.37
CA TYR A 150 -18.74 -16.60 3.94
C TYR A 150 -20.03 -16.01 3.35
N ILE A 151 -19.96 -15.67 2.07
CA ILE A 151 -21.14 -15.31 1.28
C ILE A 151 -21.51 -16.48 0.38
N VAL A 152 -22.77 -16.85 0.35
CA VAL A 152 -23.28 -17.87 -0.56
C VAL A 152 -23.42 -17.24 -1.94
N SER A 153 -22.57 -17.69 -2.90
CA SER A 153 -22.63 -17.23 -4.29
C SER A 153 -23.64 -18.01 -5.12
N VAL A 154 -23.79 -19.30 -4.85
CA VAL A 154 -24.75 -20.20 -5.49
C VAL A 154 -25.41 -21.03 -4.41
N ALA A 155 -26.72 -20.89 -4.30
CA ALA A 155 -27.50 -21.70 -3.35
C ALA A 155 -27.63 -23.12 -3.88
N GLY A 156 -27.34 -24.10 -3.01
CA GLY A 156 -27.61 -25.52 -3.29
C GLY A 156 -29.07 -25.88 -3.03
N ASP A 157 -29.45 -27.10 -3.43
CA ASP A 157 -30.85 -27.59 -3.29
C ASP A 157 -31.38 -27.52 -1.85
N ALA A 158 -30.54 -27.78 -0.86
CA ALA A 158 -30.87 -27.69 0.56
C ALA A 158 -31.30 -26.27 1.02
N PHE A 159 -30.89 -25.23 0.30
CA PHE A 159 -31.29 -23.85 0.63
C PHE A 159 -32.76 -23.59 0.28
N TYR A 160 -33.24 -24.18 -0.82
CA TYR A 160 -34.64 -23.99 -1.26
C TYR A 160 -35.64 -24.76 -0.38
N ASP A 161 -35.23 -25.87 0.19
CA ASP A 161 -36.09 -26.67 1.09
C ASP A 161 -36.36 -25.97 2.44
N ASN A 162 -35.44 -25.09 2.86
CA ASN A 162 -35.56 -24.33 4.12
C ASN A 162 -36.42 -23.07 4.02
N GLU A 163 -36.82 -22.62 2.83
CA GLU A 163 -37.78 -21.49 2.69
C GLU A 163 -39.14 -21.84 3.28
N LYS A 164 -39.52 -23.11 3.35
CA LYS A 164 -40.76 -23.57 4.00
C LYS A 164 -40.73 -23.50 5.52
N THR A 165 -39.56 -23.39 6.13
CA THR A 165 -39.36 -23.44 7.59
C THR A 165 -38.92 -22.14 8.24
N LYS A 166 -38.74 -21.04 7.52
CA LYS A 166 -38.44 -19.68 8.05
C LYS A 166 -37.40 -19.61 9.17
N LYS A 167 -36.45 -20.50 9.21
CA LYS A 167 -35.31 -20.45 10.13
C LYS A 167 -34.02 -20.70 9.37
N VAL A 168 -33.34 -19.60 9.03
CA VAL A 168 -31.91 -19.60 8.79
C VAL A 168 -31.28 -19.22 10.12
N GLU A 169 -30.64 -20.15 10.80
CA GLU A 169 -29.76 -19.90 11.93
C GLU A 169 -28.42 -19.32 11.46
#